data_37b814311c8c6004ae612fac308d69d6
#
_entry.id   37b814311c8c6004ae612fac308d69d6
#
_cell.length_a   1.000
_cell.length_b   1.000
_cell.length_c   1.000
_cell.angle_alpha   90.00
_cell.angle_beta   90.00
_cell.angle_gamma   90.00
#
_symmetry.space_group_name_H-M   'P 1'
#
loop_
_entity.id
_entity.type
_entity.pdbx_description
1 polymer ?
#
loop_
_entity_poly.entity_id
_entity_poly.type
_entity_poly.pdbx_seq_one_letter_code
_entity_poly.pdbx_strand_id
1 'polypeptide(L)'
;LPKNSQKHTWSFSDESANLFVSKKNEKGKTELTFKNATNTFSVIIPFSDENSIENVITCVNFMLFLGEEIAFIQNRVSELYPVELRLQAKKGINNCLVIDDSYSVDYQSLKIALDFLEQQKLHDKKTIILSDIFTSGVAIETLYNQVKQLLSKNKIERIITIGETIGKQLNDLPNVISFATTQEFLQQFNTQSFQNETILVKGARGFNFHEIVVLLEEKNHET
;
A
#
# COMPACT_ATOMS: atom_id res chain seq x y z
N LEU A 1 -8.79 27.54 -6.87
CA LEU A 1 -9.04 26.98 -8.21
C LEU A 1 -9.06 28.11 -9.23
N PRO A 2 -8.54 27.89 -10.47
CA PRO A 2 -8.63 28.88 -11.54
C PRO A 2 -10.10 29.26 -11.81
N LYS A 3 -10.36 30.51 -12.18
CA LYS A 3 -11.71 31.07 -12.39
C LYS A 3 -12.58 30.29 -13.42
N ASN A 4 -11.99 29.41 -14.24
CA ASN A 4 -12.66 28.62 -15.27
C ASN A 4 -12.61 27.10 -15.01
N SER A 5 -12.36 26.64 -13.79
CA SER A 5 -12.39 25.20 -13.50
C SER A 5 -13.83 24.71 -13.35
N GLN A 6 -14.21 23.71 -14.15
CA GLN A 6 -15.44 22.96 -13.93
C GLN A 6 -15.22 21.97 -12.78
N LYS A 7 -16.17 21.92 -11.86
CA LYS A 7 -16.20 20.92 -10.79
C LYS A 7 -17.16 19.81 -11.18
N HIS A 8 -16.70 18.59 -11.13
CA HIS A 8 -17.54 17.40 -11.26
C HIS A 8 -17.33 16.56 -10.02
N THR A 9 -18.36 16.47 -9.18
CA THR A 9 -18.29 15.92 -7.84
C THR A 9 -18.98 14.56 -7.73
N TRP A 10 -18.52 13.73 -6.82
CA TRP A 10 -19.22 12.52 -6.40
C TRP A 10 -19.38 12.48 -4.87
N SER A 11 -20.37 11.73 -4.38
CA SER A 11 -20.60 11.60 -2.94
C SER A 11 -21.35 10.31 -2.61
N PHE A 12 -21.09 9.78 -1.40
CA PHE A 12 -21.90 8.72 -0.79
C PHE A 12 -23.10 9.23 -0.01
N SER A 13 -23.13 10.52 0.37
CA SER A 13 -24.10 11.09 1.30
C SER A 13 -24.86 12.29 0.74
N ASP A 14 -24.32 12.95 -0.26
CA ASP A 14 -24.93 14.14 -0.86
C ASP A 14 -25.51 13.79 -2.23
N GLU A 15 -26.84 13.65 -2.31
CA GLU A 15 -27.55 13.37 -3.57
C GLU A 15 -27.52 14.55 -4.56
N SER A 16 -27.11 15.75 -4.15
CA SER A 16 -26.94 16.89 -5.04
C SER A 16 -25.62 16.87 -5.82
N ALA A 17 -24.69 15.95 -5.50
CA ALA A 17 -23.47 15.74 -6.26
C ALA A 17 -23.77 15.33 -7.70
N ASN A 18 -22.86 15.64 -8.63
CA ASN A 18 -23.01 15.22 -10.04
C ASN A 18 -23.15 13.70 -10.19
N LEU A 19 -22.54 12.94 -9.29
CA LEU A 19 -22.65 11.49 -9.22
C LEU A 19 -22.88 11.06 -7.76
N PHE A 20 -24.07 10.57 -7.45
CA PHE A 20 -24.35 9.92 -6.18
C PHE A 20 -23.96 8.44 -6.27
N VAL A 21 -23.32 7.93 -5.23
CA VAL A 21 -22.82 6.56 -5.21
C VAL A 21 -23.31 5.84 -3.97
N SER A 22 -23.84 4.63 -4.13
CA SER A 22 -24.05 3.71 -3.03
C SER A 22 -23.19 2.46 -3.18
N LYS A 23 -22.81 1.83 -2.06
CA LYS A 23 -21.97 0.63 -2.06
C LYS A 23 -22.57 -0.48 -1.21
N LYS A 24 -22.37 -1.72 -1.67
CA LYS A 24 -22.72 -2.94 -0.93
C LYS A 24 -21.55 -3.93 -1.01
N ASN A 25 -21.03 -4.31 0.14
CA ASN A 25 -19.91 -5.26 0.22
C ASN A 25 -20.43 -6.69 0.38
N GLU A 26 -19.94 -7.62 -0.47
CA GLU A 26 -20.22 -9.05 -0.37
C GLU A 26 -18.96 -9.89 -0.70
N LYS A 27 -18.55 -10.74 0.23
CA LYS A 27 -17.49 -11.75 0.04
C LYS A 27 -16.21 -11.23 -0.64
N GLY A 28 -15.71 -10.07 -0.20
CA GLY A 28 -14.47 -9.47 -0.73
C GLY A 28 -14.64 -8.71 -2.05
N LYS A 29 -15.86 -8.56 -2.53
CA LYS A 29 -16.22 -7.72 -3.69
C LYS A 29 -17.14 -6.60 -3.24
N THR A 30 -17.16 -5.52 -3.99
CA THR A 30 -18.09 -4.40 -3.75
C THR A 30 -18.94 -4.16 -4.99
N GLU A 31 -20.25 -4.13 -4.79
CA GLU A 31 -21.19 -3.58 -5.78
C GLU A 31 -21.28 -2.07 -5.56
N LEU A 32 -21.03 -1.29 -6.60
CA LEU A 32 -21.20 0.16 -6.64
C LEU A 32 -22.37 0.49 -7.54
N THR A 33 -23.34 1.24 -7.00
CA THR A 33 -24.46 1.78 -7.80
C THR A 33 -24.25 3.27 -7.94
N PHE A 34 -24.21 3.73 -9.17
CA PHE A 34 -24.02 5.12 -9.57
C PHE A 34 -25.34 5.71 -10.06
N LYS A 35 -25.67 6.90 -9.58
CA LYS A 35 -26.88 7.66 -9.99
C LYS A 35 -26.47 9.09 -10.33
N ASN A 36 -26.76 9.51 -11.55
CA ASN A 36 -26.67 10.91 -11.98
C ASN A 36 -28.04 11.42 -12.43
N ALA A 37 -28.14 12.62 -12.99
CA ALA A 37 -29.38 13.23 -13.40
C ALA A 37 -30.18 12.41 -14.43
N THR A 38 -29.54 11.58 -15.24
CA THR A 38 -30.13 10.88 -16.38
C THR A 38 -30.09 9.37 -16.28
N ASN A 39 -29.16 8.81 -15.51
CA ASN A 39 -28.88 7.38 -15.54
C ASN A 39 -28.67 6.82 -14.12
N THR A 40 -29.00 5.54 -13.97
CA THR A 40 -28.60 4.72 -12.84
C THR A 40 -28.04 3.40 -13.36
N PHE A 41 -26.84 3.01 -12.88
CA PHE A 41 -26.21 1.76 -13.27
C PHE A 41 -25.33 1.21 -12.15
N SER A 42 -25.02 -0.08 -12.19
CA SER A 42 -24.16 -0.71 -11.19
C SER A 42 -22.97 -1.40 -11.83
N VAL A 43 -21.90 -1.54 -11.06
CA VAL A 43 -20.72 -2.33 -11.38
C VAL A 43 -20.32 -3.15 -10.16
N ILE A 44 -19.67 -4.31 -10.40
CA ILE A 44 -19.08 -5.13 -9.34
C ILE A 44 -17.57 -5.06 -9.50
N ILE A 45 -16.89 -4.67 -8.41
CA ILE A 45 -15.44 -4.55 -8.38
C ILE A 45 -14.82 -5.58 -7.42
N PRO A 46 -13.60 -6.09 -7.71
CA PRO A 46 -12.92 -7.08 -6.88
C PRO A 46 -12.18 -6.46 -5.68
N PHE A 47 -12.61 -5.30 -5.19
CA PHE A 47 -12.02 -4.58 -4.08
C PHE A 47 -13.03 -4.38 -2.97
N SER A 48 -12.55 -4.40 -1.72
CA SER A 48 -13.38 -4.12 -0.53
C SER A 48 -12.78 -3.02 0.37
N ASP A 49 -11.57 -2.56 0.06
CA ASP A 49 -10.93 -1.46 0.76
C ASP A 49 -11.37 -0.09 0.23
N GLU A 50 -11.50 0.89 1.14
CA GLU A 50 -12.02 2.21 0.82
C GLU A 50 -11.20 2.93 -0.26
N ASN A 51 -9.86 2.84 -0.22
CA ASN A 51 -9.00 3.55 -1.17
C ASN A 51 -9.20 3.06 -2.60
N SER A 52 -9.26 1.73 -2.80
CA SER A 52 -9.53 1.15 -4.11
C SER A 52 -10.92 1.50 -4.61
N ILE A 53 -11.92 1.46 -3.72
CA ILE A 53 -13.31 1.86 -4.04
C ILE A 53 -13.35 3.32 -4.50
N GLU A 54 -12.77 4.26 -3.74
CA GLU A 54 -12.73 5.68 -4.08
C GLU A 54 -11.98 5.95 -5.40
N ASN A 55 -10.90 5.23 -5.66
CA ASN A 55 -10.18 5.32 -6.94
C ASN A 55 -11.07 4.90 -8.12
N VAL A 56 -11.79 3.79 -8.00
CA VAL A 56 -12.73 3.35 -9.05
C VAL A 56 -13.84 4.38 -9.26
N ILE A 57 -14.45 4.88 -8.18
CA ILE A 57 -15.49 5.91 -8.26
C ILE A 57 -14.96 7.15 -8.97
N THR A 58 -13.75 7.60 -8.63
CA THR A 58 -13.12 8.77 -9.25
C THR A 58 -12.87 8.54 -10.74
N CYS A 59 -12.40 7.35 -11.14
CA CYS A 59 -12.22 7.00 -12.55
C CYS A 59 -13.56 6.96 -13.31
N VAL A 60 -14.59 6.33 -12.74
CA VAL A 60 -15.94 6.29 -13.33
C VAL A 60 -16.51 7.69 -13.48
N ASN A 61 -16.40 8.51 -12.44
CA ASN A 61 -16.86 9.91 -12.47
C ASN A 61 -16.15 10.72 -13.58
N PHE A 62 -14.84 10.50 -13.75
CA PHE A 62 -14.08 11.17 -14.81
C PHE A 62 -14.45 10.66 -16.21
N MET A 63 -14.66 9.36 -16.39
CA MET A 63 -15.11 8.80 -17.68
C MET A 63 -16.51 9.35 -18.06
N LEU A 64 -17.45 9.44 -17.11
CA LEU A 64 -18.74 10.06 -17.32
C LEU A 64 -18.62 11.55 -17.69
N PHE A 65 -17.71 12.28 -17.05
CA PHE A 65 -17.41 13.68 -17.39
C PHE A 65 -16.89 13.84 -18.83
N LEU A 66 -16.10 12.87 -19.31
CA LEU A 66 -15.62 12.84 -20.69
C LEU A 66 -16.69 12.42 -21.71
N GLY A 67 -17.87 11.97 -21.25
CA GLY A 67 -18.97 11.55 -22.11
C GLY A 67 -18.90 10.10 -22.58
N GLU A 68 -18.12 9.27 -21.91
CA GLU A 68 -18.03 7.84 -22.23
C GLU A 68 -19.36 7.12 -21.97
N GLU A 69 -19.67 6.14 -22.81
CA GLU A 69 -20.88 5.35 -22.69
C GLU A 69 -20.87 4.42 -21.46
N ILE A 70 -21.99 4.26 -20.79
CA ILE A 70 -22.11 3.42 -19.58
C ILE A 70 -21.67 1.98 -19.85
N ALA A 71 -22.03 1.42 -21.01
CA ALA A 71 -21.65 0.06 -21.37
C ALA A 71 -20.11 -0.08 -21.51
N PHE A 72 -19.44 0.93 -22.03
CA PHE A 72 -17.98 0.97 -22.11
C PHE A 72 -17.37 1.03 -20.68
N ILE A 73 -17.88 1.91 -19.81
CA ILE A 73 -17.43 2.04 -18.42
C ILE A 73 -17.60 0.72 -17.67
N GLN A 74 -18.78 0.08 -17.78
CA GLN A 74 -19.05 -1.20 -17.13
C GLN A 74 -18.09 -2.31 -17.61
N ASN A 75 -17.81 -2.35 -18.91
CA ASN A 75 -16.85 -3.32 -19.47
C ASN A 75 -15.44 -3.10 -18.90
N ARG A 76 -14.93 -1.85 -18.89
CA ARG A 76 -13.61 -1.53 -18.34
C ARG A 76 -13.49 -1.83 -16.85
N VAL A 77 -14.53 -1.53 -16.08
CA VAL A 77 -14.56 -1.83 -14.65
C VAL A 77 -14.60 -3.34 -14.39
N SER A 78 -15.27 -4.13 -15.25
CA SER A 78 -15.30 -5.59 -15.11
C SER A 78 -13.94 -6.27 -15.36
N GLU A 79 -13.01 -5.61 -16.06
CA GLU A 79 -11.64 -6.06 -16.32
C GLU A 79 -10.67 -5.75 -15.16
N LEU A 80 -11.13 -5.02 -14.14
CA LEU A 80 -10.27 -4.70 -12.99
C LEU A 80 -9.94 -5.96 -12.19
N TYR A 81 -8.70 -6.06 -11.79
CA TYR A 81 -8.20 -7.10 -10.89
C TYR A 81 -7.37 -6.48 -9.76
N PRO A 82 -7.30 -7.11 -8.60
CA PRO A 82 -6.42 -6.64 -7.53
C PRO A 82 -4.97 -6.61 -8.02
N VAL A 83 -4.33 -5.45 -7.86
CA VAL A 83 -2.89 -5.37 -8.18
C VAL A 83 -2.14 -6.15 -7.11
N GLU A 84 -1.43 -7.19 -7.52
CA GLU A 84 -0.73 -8.15 -6.66
C GLU A 84 0.46 -7.57 -5.86
N LEU A 85 0.58 -6.27 -5.68
CA LEU A 85 1.75 -5.63 -5.11
C LEU A 85 1.52 -4.91 -3.77
N ARG A 86 0.45 -5.27 -3.02
CA ARG A 86 0.18 -4.63 -1.73
C ARG A 86 -0.18 -5.65 -0.66
N LEU A 87 0.64 -5.71 0.39
CA LEU A 87 0.46 -6.58 1.56
C LEU A 87 0.30 -8.07 1.22
N GLN A 88 1.10 -8.58 0.27
CA GLN A 88 1.11 -10.01 -0.05
C GLN A 88 1.99 -10.78 0.93
N ALA A 89 1.41 -11.75 1.61
CA ALA A 89 2.15 -12.69 2.44
C ALA A 89 2.66 -13.85 1.57
N LYS A 90 3.97 -14.01 1.49
CA LYS A 90 4.67 -15.01 0.67
C LYS A 90 5.56 -15.88 1.56
N LYS A 91 5.76 -17.13 1.18
CA LYS A 91 6.79 -17.96 1.83
C LYS A 91 8.17 -17.39 1.57
N GLY A 92 8.95 -17.24 2.60
CA GLY A 92 10.31 -16.76 2.54
C GLY A 92 11.34 -17.84 2.83
N ILE A 93 12.61 -17.51 2.56
CA ILE A 93 13.76 -18.35 2.91
C ILE A 93 13.78 -18.68 4.40
N ASN A 94 14.40 -19.80 4.80
CA ASN A 94 14.67 -20.19 6.18
C ASN A 94 13.44 -20.10 7.12
N ASN A 95 12.30 -20.58 6.66
CA ASN A 95 11.04 -20.54 7.39
C ASN A 95 10.60 -19.10 7.76
N CYS A 96 10.84 -18.12 6.89
CA CYS A 96 10.32 -16.76 7.04
C CYS A 96 8.96 -16.60 6.36
N LEU A 97 8.18 -15.63 6.81
CA LEU A 97 7.02 -15.09 6.13
C LEU A 97 7.38 -13.70 5.61
N VAL A 98 7.35 -13.48 4.30
CA VAL A 98 7.62 -12.17 3.70
C VAL A 98 6.33 -11.49 3.36
N ILE A 99 6.14 -10.27 3.85
CA ILE A 99 5.03 -9.39 3.50
C ILE A 99 5.57 -8.37 2.51
N ASP A 100 5.17 -8.51 1.25
CA ASP A 100 5.56 -7.61 0.18
C ASP A 100 4.60 -6.41 0.11
N ASP A 101 5.10 -5.24 0.46
CA ASP A 101 4.45 -3.94 0.29
C ASP A 101 5.45 -2.91 -0.27
N SER A 102 6.18 -3.33 -1.29
CA SER A 102 7.38 -2.67 -1.82
C SER A 102 7.11 -1.60 -2.89
N TYR A 103 5.86 -1.20 -3.11
CA TYR A 103 5.49 -0.27 -4.18
C TYR A 103 5.43 1.20 -3.76
N SER A 104 4.90 1.48 -2.58
CA SER A 104 4.73 2.84 -2.07
C SER A 104 4.84 2.89 -0.56
N VAL A 105 5.27 4.04 -0.04
CA VAL A 105 5.31 4.28 1.40
C VAL A 105 4.91 5.73 1.72
N ASP A 106 3.96 5.85 2.61
CA ASP A 106 3.57 7.06 3.33
C ASP A 106 3.20 6.67 4.76
N TYR A 107 2.93 7.63 5.61
CA TYR A 107 2.63 7.37 7.02
C TYR A 107 1.38 6.50 7.23
N GLN A 108 0.31 6.74 6.48
CA GLN A 108 -0.94 6.00 6.64
C GLN A 108 -0.81 4.57 6.13
N SER A 109 -0.20 4.39 4.96
CA SER A 109 0.06 3.06 4.42
C SER A 109 1.04 2.25 5.26
N LEU A 110 2.01 2.90 5.93
CA LEU A 110 2.89 2.25 6.90
C LEU A 110 2.11 1.74 8.12
N LYS A 111 1.18 2.53 8.65
CA LYS A 111 0.32 2.11 9.75
C LYS A 111 -0.50 0.87 9.39
N ILE A 112 -1.14 0.86 8.22
CA ILE A 112 -1.91 -0.29 7.72
C ILE A 112 -1.01 -1.52 7.58
N ALA A 113 0.20 -1.36 7.04
CA ALA A 113 1.13 -2.47 6.87
C ALA A 113 1.63 -3.05 8.20
N LEU A 114 1.84 -2.21 9.21
CA LEU A 114 2.20 -2.66 10.57
C LEU A 114 1.04 -3.36 11.28
N ASP A 115 -0.18 -2.86 11.13
CA ASP A 115 -1.38 -3.54 11.66
C ASP A 115 -1.55 -4.93 11.00
N PHE A 116 -1.26 -5.04 9.70
CA PHE A 116 -1.27 -6.34 9.00
C PHE A 116 -0.13 -7.26 9.47
N LEU A 117 1.08 -6.73 9.67
CA LEU A 117 2.21 -7.47 10.24
C LEU A 117 1.88 -8.01 11.65
N GLU A 118 1.20 -7.23 12.48
CA GLU A 118 0.81 -7.63 13.83
C GLU A 118 -0.21 -8.78 13.82
N GLN A 119 -1.08 -8.82 12.83
CA GLN A 119 -2.07 -9.90 12.66
C GLN A 119 -1.42 -11.24 12.28
N GLN A 120 -0.21 -11.23 11.72
CA GLN A 120 0.52 -12.46 11.41
C GLN A 120 1.04 -13.11 12.70
N LYS A 121 0.55 -14.32 12.99
CA LYS A 121 0.89 -15.06 14.22
C LYS A 121 1.83 -16.24 13.98
N LEU A 122 2.40 -16.35 12.79
CA LEU A 122 3.27 -17.47 12.43
C LEU A 122 4.61 -17.41 13.20
N HIS A 123 5.14 -16.19 13.39
CA HIS A 123 6.40 -15.98 14.11
C HIS A 123 6.25 -14.84 15.13
N ASP A 124 6.90 -14.99 16.27
CA ASP A 124 6.99 -13.93 17.28
C ASP A 124 7.95 -12.82 16.81
N LYS A 125 9.07 -13.21 16.19
CA LYS A 125 10.08 -12.29 15.69
C LYS A 125 9.58 -11.55 14.46
N LYS A 126 9.66 -10.20 14.52
CA LYS A 126 9.19 -9.30 13.46
C LYS A 126 10.31 -8.37 13.02
N THR A 127 10.54 -8.34 11.71
CA THR A 127 11.49 -7.45 11.06
C THR A 127 10.75 -6.53 10.09
N ILE A 128 11.16 -5.27 10.03
CA ILE A 128 10.74 -4.36 8.97
C ILE A 128 11.95 -3.90 8.15
N ILE A 129 11.80 -3.88 6.83
CA ILE A 129 12.72 -3.23 5.89
C ILE A 129 11.97 -2.05 5.29
N LEU A 130 12.43 -0.83 5.57
CA LEU A 130 11.70 0.41 5.30
C LEU A 130 12.57 1.42 4.55
N SER A 131 12.05 1.99 3.44
CA SER A 131 12.74 3.05 2.70
C SER A 131 12.46 4.44 3.28
N ASP A 132 13.14 5.47 2.74
CA ASP A 132 12.74 6.87 2.93
C ASP A 132 11.25 7.05 2.62
N ILE A 133 10.60 7.85 3.45
CA ILE A 133 9.18 8.21 3.29
C ILE A 133 9.11 9.61 2.71
N PHE A 134 8.64 9.71 1.47
CA PHE A 134 8.44 10.99 0.81
C PHE A 134 7.03 11.48 1.07
N THR A 135 6.92 12.65 1.71
CA THR A 135 5.63 13.31 1.92
C THR A 135 5.78 14.80 1.64
N SER A 136 4.71 15.40 1.14
CA SER A 136 4.60 16.84 0.96
C SER A 136 3.75 17.45 2.08
N GLY A 137 4.15 18.61 2.59
CA GLY A 137 3.34 19.39 3.51
C GLY A 137 3.52 19.10 5.01
N VAL A 138 4.40 18.15 5.39
CA VAL A 138 4.76 17.88 6.80
C VAL A 138 6.26 18.02 6.97
N ALA A 139 6.72 18.65 8.06
CA ALA A 139 8.14 18.73 8.36
C ALA A 139 8.72 17.33 8.61
N ILE A 140 9.92 17.07 8.06
CA ILE A 140 10.59 15.77 8.12
C ILE A 140 10.69 15.25 9.56
N GLU A 141 11.10 16.10 10.50
CA GLU A 141 11.22 15.72 11.92
C GLU A 141 9.88 15.28 12.52
N THR A 142 8.80 16.00 12.19
CA THR A 142 7.45 15.66 12.67
C THR A 142 7.02 14.30 12.13
N LEU A 143 7.23 14.05 10.83
CA LEU A 143 6.91 12.77 10.20
C LEU A 143 7.67 11.63 10.89
N TYR A 144 8.99 11.73 11.00
CA TYR A 144 9.79 10.64 11.53
C TYR A 144 9.62 10.45 13.05
N ASN A 145 9.24 11.48 13.81
CA ASN A 145 8.80 11.30 15.18
C ASN A 145 7.52 10.45 15.28
N GLN A 146 6.57 10.65 14.37
CA GLN A 146 5.38 9.80 14.29
C GLN A 146 5.73 8.37 13.88
N VAL A 147 6.66 8.19 12.93
CA VAL A 147 7.15 6.87 12.50
C VAL A 147 7.83 6.14 13.66
N LYS A 148 8.70 6.82 14.44
CA LYS A 148 9.31 6.24 15.65
C LYS A 148 8.29 5.73 16.65
N GLN A 149 7.28 6.54 16.96
CA GLN A 149 6.19 6.14 17.86
C GLN A 149 5.44 4.92 17.34
N LEU A 150 5.18 4.88 16.04
CA LEU A 150 4.48 3.79 15.38
C LEU A 150 5.29 2.48 15.44
N LEU A 151 6.58 2.53 15.12
CA LEU A 151 7.48 1.37 15.17
C LEU A 151 7.64 0.85 16.61
N SER A 152 7.81 1.73 17.58
CA SER A 152 7.94 1.37 19.01
C SER A 152 6.68 0.68 19.55
N LYS A 153 5.49 1.16 19.15
CA LYS A 153 4.20 0.58 19.55
C LYS A 153 4.04 -0.86 19.05
N ASN A 154 4.52 -1.16 17.85
CA ASN A 154 4.33 -2.45 17.19
C ASN A 154 5.40 -3.50 17.56
N LYS A 155 6.27 -3.23 18.54
CA LYS A 155 7.27 -4.17 19.07
C LYS A 155 8.11 -4.84 17.97
N ILE A 156 8.59 -4.03 17.03
CA ILE A 156 9.46 -4.52 15.96
C ILE A 156 10.84 -4.82 16.55
N GLU A 157 11.31 -6.06 16.39
CA GLU A 157 12.57 -6.51 16.97
C GLU A 157 13.79 -6.12 16.14
N ARG A 158 13.62 -5.97 14.82
CA ARG A 158 14.68 -5.53 13.93
C ARG A 158 14.12 -4.56 12.89
N ILE A 159 14.79 -3.42 12.78
CA ILE A 159 14.45 -2.36 11.82
C ILE A 159 15.63 -2.21 10.87
N ILE A 160 15.40 -2.44 9.59
CA ILE A 160 16.37 -2.19 8.53
C ILE A 160 15.87 -0.99 7.76
N THR A 161 16.69 0.07 7.70
CA THR A 161 16.34 1.27 6.96
C THR A 161 17.20 1.40 5.71
N ILE A 162 16.58 1.83 4.60
CA ILE A 162 17.28 2.04 3.34
C ILE A 162 16.93 3.44 2.84
N GLY A 163 17.92 4.32 2.86
CA GLY A 163 17.83 5.74 2.52
C GLY A 163 18.58 6.61 3.52
N GLU A 164 19.09 7.73 3.03
CA GLU A 164 19.89 8.63 3.87
C GLU A 164 19.05 9.35 4.93
N THR A 165 17.79 9.72 4.58
CA THR A 165 16.93 10.47 5.48
C THR A 165 16.46 9.59 6.62
N ILE A 166 15.89 8.44 6.31
CA ILE A 166 15.37 7.51 7.32
C ILE A 166 16.49 6.99 8.22
N GLY A 167 17.66 6.69 7.65
CA GLY A 167 18.84 6.25 8.41
C GLY A 167 19.28 7.29 9.45
N LYS A 168 19.29 8.58 9.08
CA LYS A 168 19.61 9.66 9.99
C LYS A 168 18.54 9.89 11.06
N GLN A 169 17.29 9.79 10.65
CA GLN A 169 16.13 10.08 11.52
C GLN A 169 15.82 8.98 12.55
N LEU A 170 16.13 7.72 12.24
CA LEU A 170 15.83 6.58 13.12
C LEU A 170 17.04 6.01 13.85
N ASN A 171 18.21 6.63 13.75
CA ASN A 171 19.47 6.15 14.33
C ASN A 171 19.49 6.02 15.86
N ASP A 172 18.57 6.68 16.55
CA ASP A 172 18.40 6.63 18.00
C ASP A 172 17.48 5.50 18.49
N LEU A 173 16.80 4.80 17.57
CA LEU A 173 16.00 3.64 17.95
C LEU A 173 16.91 2.41 18.17
N PRO A 174 16.59 1.55 19.15
CA PRO A 174 17.29 0.29 19.34
C PRO A 174 17.03 -0.64 18.13
N ASN A 175 18.00 -1.49 17.81
CA ASN A 175 17.90 -2.53 16.79
C ASN A 175 17.70 -2.02 15.34
N VAL A 176 18.19 -0.82 15.05
CA VAL A 176 18.22 -0.26 13.70
C VAL A 176 19.55 -0.60 13.00
N ILE A 177 19.44 -1.08 11.77
CA ILE A 177 20.54 -1.26 10.84
C ILE A 177 20.25 -0.41 9.60
N SER A 178 21.14 0.52 9.25
CA SER A 178 20.90 1.49 8.19
C SER A 178 21.80 1.28 7.00
N PHE A 179 21.23 1.38 5.80
CA PHE A 179 21.93 1.38 4.52
C PHE A 179 21.54 2.65 3.75
N ALA A 180 22.49 3.24 3.02
CA ALA A 180 22.19 4.41 2.21
C ALA A 180 21.38 4.05 0.97
N THR A 181 21.60 2.86 0.41
CA THR A 181 20.94 2.41 -0.83
C THR A 181 20.55 0.94 -0.75
N THR A 182 19.62 0.53 -1.61
CA THR A 182 19.27 -0.88 -1.79
C THR A 182 20.47 -1.71 -2.24
N GLN A 183 21.33 -1.17 -3.11
CA GLN A 183 22.53 -1.87 -3.58
C GLN A 183 23.50 -2.15 -2.43
N GLU A 184 23.68 -1.22 -1.51
CA GLU A 184 24.51 -1.44 -0.32
C GLU A 184 23.94 -2.57 0.55
N PHE A 185 22.64 -2.59 0.77
CA PHE A 185 21.97 -3.70 1.48
C PHE A 185 22.19 -5.04 0.75
N LEU A 186 22.01 -5.08 -0.57
CA LEU A 186 22.16 -6.31 -1.37
C LEU A 186 23.57 -6.86 -1.34
N GLN A 187 24.60 -6.00 -1.33
CA GLN A 187 26.00 -6.41 -1.23
C GLN A 187 26.34 -7.05 0.13
N GLN A 188 25.64 -6.63 1.19
CA GLN A 188 25.84 -7.15 2.54
C GLN A 188 24.78 -8.20 2.94
N PHE A 189 23.89 -8.56 2.01
CA PHE A 189 22.81 -9.50 2.28
C PHE A 189 23.35 -10.89 2.63
N ASN A 190 22.90 -11.41 3.77
CA ASN A 190 23.22 -12.75 4.21
C ASN A 190 21.91 -13.49 4.54
N THR A 191 21.60 -14.54 3.79
CA THR A 191 20.40 -15.36 3.96
C THR A 191 20.26 -15.93 5.37
N GLN A 192 21.37 -16.27 6.03
CA GLN A 192 21.36 -16.84 7.37
C GLN A 192 20.96 -15.82 8.46
N SER A 193 21.00 -14.52 8.12
CA SER A 193 20.54 -13.47 9.03
C SER A 193 19.02 -13.40 9.17
N PHE A 194 18.29 -14.11 8.31
CA PHE A 194 16.83 -14.14 8.28
C PHE A 194 16.32 -15.57 8.51
N GLN A 195 15.77 -15.83 9.70
CA GLN A 195 15.30 -17.16 10.10
C GLN A 195 14.13 -17.06 11.06
N ASN A 196 13.09 -17.87 10.81
CA ASN A 196 11.94 -18.02 11.71
C ASN A 196 11.34 -16.65 12.12
N GLU A 197 11.10 -15.79 11.15
CA GLU A 197 10.59 -14.43 11.39
C GLU A 197 9.61 -13.98 10.32
N THR A 198 8.76 -13.02 10.68
CA THR A 198 7.89 -12.34 9.72
C THR A 198 8.54 -11.02 9.33
N ILE A 199 8.74 -10.80 8.03
CA ILE A 199 9.48 -9.69 7.45
C ILE A 199 8.51 -8.83 6.63
N LEU A 200 8.32 -7.58 7.03
CA LEU A 200 7.60 -6.59 6.23
C LEU A 200 8.62 -5.83 5.36
N VAL A 201 8.47 -5.91 4.04
CA VAL A 201 9.26 -5.15 3.08
C VAL A 201 8.40 -4.01 2.54
N LYS A 202 8.64 -2.78 2.99
CA LYS A 202 7.84 -1.60 2.64
C LYS A 202 8.72 -0.46 2.16
N GLY A 203 8.58 -0.11 0.88
CA GLY A 203 9.42 0.92 0.28
C GLY A 203 8.76 1.68 -0.86
N ALA A 204 9.28 2.88 -1.15
CA ALA A 204 8.90 3.64 -2.32
C ALA A 204 9.50 3.01 -3.59
N ARG A 205 8.78 3.07 -4.69
CA ARG A 205 9.16 2.48 -5.98
C ARG A 205 10.59 2.82 -6.42
N GLY A 206 11.06 4.03 -6.16
CA GLY A 206 12.41 4.48 -6.52
C GLY A 206 13.55 3.76 -5.79
N PHE A 207 13.26 2.98 -4.74
CA PHE A 207 14.25 2.20 -4.00
C PHE A 207 14.39 0.75 -4.51
N ASN A 208 13.63 0.32 -5.52
CA ASN A 208 13.73 -1.03 -6.11
C ASN A 208 13.59 -2.18 -5.09
N PHE A 209 12.75 -2.04 -4.09
CA PHE A 209 12.58 -3.01 -3.01
C PHE A 209 12.10 -4.39 -3.48
N HIS A 210 11.56 -4.50 -4.70
CA HIS A 210 11.28 -5.79 -5.33
C HIS A 210 12.50 -6.71 -5.41
N GLU A 211 13.71 -6.15 -5.56
CA GLU A 211 14.97 -6.93 -5.56
C GLU A 211 15.21 -7.61 -4.19
N ILE A 212 14.84 -6.91 -3.10
CA ILE A 212 14.92 -7.46 -1.73
C ILE A 212 13.90 -8.57 -1.56
N VAL A 213 12.66 -8.35 -2.04
CA VAL A 213 11.59 -9.36 -1.96
C VAL A 213 12.02 -10.64 -2.67
N VAL A 214 12.55 -10.55 -3.89
CA VAL A 214 13.05 -11.71 -4.67
C VAL A 214 14.13 -12.50 -3.94
N LEU A 215 15.00 -11.83 -3.15
CA LEU A 215 16.04 -12.52 -2.36
C LEU A 215 15.48 -13.21 -1.11
N LEU A 216 14.41 -12.66 -0.55
CA LEU A 216 13.78 -13.18 0.66
C LEU A 216 12.72 -14.26 0.36
N GLU A 217 12.19 -14.31 -0.86
CA GLU A 217 11.22 -15.34 -1.27
C GLU A 217 11.86 -16.72 -1.38
N GLU A 218 11.13 -17.74 -0.95
CA GLU A 218 11.48 -19.12 -1.23
C GLU A 218 11.27 -19.38 -2.72
N LYS A 219 12.37 -19.66 -3.46
CA LYS A 219 12.26 -20.02 -4.86
C LYS A 219 11.59 -21.38 -4.96
N ASN A 220 10.36 -21.41 -5.44
CA ASN A 220 9.76 -22.66 -5.89
C ASN A 220 10.63 -23.16 -7.06
N HIS A 221 11.42 -24.18 -6.81
CA HIS A 221 11.96 -24.99 -7.90
C HIS A 221 10.78 -25.73 -8.50
N GLU A 222 10.21 -25.20 -9.59
CA GLU A 222 9.37 -26.00 -10.46
C GLU A 222 10.25 -27.14 -11.00
N THR A 223 9.98 -28.32 -10.47
CA THR A 223 10.51 -29.61 -10.97
C THR A 223 9.73 -30.04 -12.20
#